data_4a619698d230531d7eeea4eb68de0960
#
_entry.id   4a619698d230531d7eeea4eb68de0960
#
_cell.length_a   1.000
_cell.length_b   1.000
_cell.length_c   1.000
_cell.angle_alpha   90.00
_cell.angle_beta   90.00
_cell.angle_gamma   90.00
#
_symmetry.space_group_name_H-M   'P 1'
#
loop_
_entity.id
_entity.type
_entity.pdbx_description
1 polymer ?
#
loop_
_entity_poly.entity_id
_entity_poly.type
_entity_poly.pdbx_seq_one_letter_code
_entity_poly.pdbx_strand_id
1 'polypeptide(L)'
;MRSPSIHVVSLWQGEEIYRSELGTLTRLTADNFPILSGLSIKRLTLAPGAFREPHWHANATELTYCTSGRALVSVLDDGSRFSSFLVTAGEMFHIDSGALHHVENIGDTDAEFVLAFRHERPEDFGLSAAVGAMTDAVLGNTYDLPAAAFADIRRSTTARLVARRDGEPDIPPGAHFGDPHHFAVEAMPAPVDSPVGSARTARRQFWPALHDISMYSLRVREDGMREPHWHPVTAEMGYVHQGSARMTIMDPDGNLDTYTVNEGEVYFVPRAYPHHIEVVDAPRVHLLIFFDQPTPADIGYRASMSAYSRKVLAATFGKALDELPELPFTPADPLIVTRNNPLDP
;
A
#
# COMPACT_ATOMS: atom_id res chain seq x y z
N MET A 1 -30.62 1.17 -11.23
CA MET A 1 -29.37 1.44 -10.47
C MET A 1 -28.42 0.32 -10.81
N ARG A 2 -27.18 0.60 -11.23
CA ARG A 2 -26.16 -0.44 -11.35
C ARG A 2 -25.84 -0.93 -9.93
N SER A 3 -25.60 -2.24 -9.76
CA SER A 3 -25.07 -2.78 -8.50
C SER A 3 -23.74 -2.08 -8.18
N PRO A 4 -23.44 -1.82 -6.90
CA PRO A 4 -22.13 -1.29 -6.55
C PRO A 4 -21.01 -2.23 -7.06
N SER A 5 -19.92 -1.66 -7.55
CA SER A 5 -18.77 -2.44 -8.00
C SER A 5 -18.22 -3.31 -6.84
N ILE A 6 -17.84 -4.56 -7.18
CA ILE A 6 -17.17 -5.45 -6.23
C ILE A 6 -15.67 -5.12 -6.09
N HIS A 7 -15.15 -4.25 -6.96
CA HIS A 7 -13.74 -3.91 -7.06
C HIS A 7 -13.34 -2.69 -6.22
N VAL A 8 -14.29 -1.97 -5.60
CA VAL A 8 -14.01 -0.73 -4.85
C VAL A 8 -14.75 -0.68 -3.53
N VAL A 9 -14.06 -0.16 -2.50
CA VAL A 9 -14.62 0.06 -1.15
C VAL A 9 -13.87 1.21 -0.46
N SER A 10 -14.57 1.96 0.41
CA SER A 10 -13.95 3.02 1.20
C SER A 10 -13.14 2.46 2.36
N LEU A 11 -11.84 2.81 2.45
CA LEU A 11 -11.00 2.47 3.61
C LEU A 11 -11.43 3.26 4.86
N TRP A 12 -11.98 4.46 4.67
CA TRP A 12 -12.51 5.27 5.78
C TRP A 12 -13.76 4.66 6.43
N GLN A 13 -14.47 3.80 5.68
CA GLN A 13 -15.63 3.03 6.15
C GLN A 13 -15.28 1.53 6.38
N GLY A 14 -14.00 1.21 6.39
CA GLY A 14 -13.51 -0.12 6.72
C GLY A 14 -13.84 -0.55 8.15
N GLU A 15 -13.53 -1.79 8.50
CA GLU A 15 -13.69 -2.29 9.87
C GLU A 15 -12.80 -1.49 10.83
N GLU A 16 -13.44 -0.80 11.77
CA GLU A 16 -12.74 -0.05 12.81
C GLU A 16 -12.35 -0.99 13.94
N ILE A 17 -11.04 -1.26 14.09
CA ILE A 17 -10.50 -2.12 15.15
C ILE A 17 -9.99 -1.34 16.36
N TYR A 18 -9.84 -0.03 16.23
CA TYR A 18 -9.49 0.88 17.32
C TYR A 18 -9.97 2.30 17.04
N ARG A 19 -10.51 2.97 18.07
CA ARG A 19 -10.82 4.41 18.08
C ARG A 19 -10.71 4.96 19.50
N SER A 20 -10.00 6.07 19.64
CA SER A 20 -9.97 6.90 20.85
C SER A 20 -9.45 8.29 20.51
N GLU A 21 -9.24 9.14 21.51
CA GLU A 21 -8.52 10.43 21.36
C GLU A 21 -7.05 10.26 20.96
N LEU A 22 -6.49 9.05 21.04
CA LEU A 22 -5.12 8.75 20.63
C LEU A 22 -4.99 8.44 19.14
N GLY A 23 -6.12 8.19 18.45
CA GLY A 23 -6.12 7.91 17.02
C GLY A 23 -7.14 6.86 16.62
N THR A 24 -7.00 6.37 15.39
CA THR A 24 -7.88 5.35 14.79
C THR A 24 -7.06 4.29 14.08
N LEU A 25 -7.60 3.07 14.01
CA LEU A 25 -7.09 2.00 13.17
C LEU A 25 -8.25 1.32 12.47
N THR A 26 -8.33 1.45 11.14
CA THR A 26 -9.32 0.79 10.28
C THR A 26 -8.64 -0.21 9.36
N ARG A 27 -9.35 -1.23 8.91
CA ARG A 27 -8.82 -2.25 8.00
C ARG A 27 -9.80 -2.70 6.93
N LEU A 28 -9.23 -3.12 5.80
CA LEU A 28 -9.87 -3.93 4.77
C LEU A 28 -9.09 -5.23 4.61
N THR A 29 -9.78 -6.33 4.80
CA THR A 29 -9.27 -7.69 4.64
C THR A 29 -10.24 -8.48 3.76
N ALA A 30 -9.89 -9.69 3.36
CA ALA A 30 -10.81 -10.54 2.59
C ALA A 30 -12.14 -10.87 3.33
N ASP A 31 -12.26 -10.54 4.63
CA ASP A 31 -13.50 -10.74 5.37
C ASP A 31 -14.53 -9.64 5.11
N ASN A 32 -14.10 -8.42 4.84
CA ASN A 32 -14.97 -7.26 4.56
C ASN A 32 -14.77 -6.66 3.16
N PHE A 33 -13.77 -7.13 2.40
CA PHE A 33 -13.58 -6.87 0.99
C PHE A 33 -13.17 -8.18 0.28
N PRO A 34 -14.15 -9.06 -0.05
CA PRO A 34 -13.89 -10.46 -0.40
C PRO A 34 -13.06 -10.70 -1.67
N ILE A 35 -12.93 -9.71 -2.55
CA ILE A 35 -12.11 -9.81 -3.75
C ILE A 35 -10.60 -9.78 -3.45
N LEU A 36 -10.18 -9.30 -2.28
CA LEU A 36 -8.78 -9.24 -1.90
C LEU A 36 -8.15 -10.64 -1.90
N SER A 37 -7.00 -10.75 -2.53
CA SER A 37 -6.19 -11.96 -2.58
C SER A 37 -4.72 -11.59 -2.49
N GLY A 38 -4.02 -12.14 -1.49
CA GLY A 38 -2.60 -11.91 -1.26
C GLY A 38 -2.22 -10.51 -0.80
N LEU A 39 -3.18 -9.59 -0.66
CA LEU A 39 -3.00 -8.24 -0.16
C LEU A 39 -4.15 -7.84 0.78
N SER A 40 -3.86 -6.95 1.71
CA SER A 40 -4.85 -6.24 2.52
C SER A 40 -4.30 -4.87 2.91
N ILE A 41 -5.13 -4.01 3.52
CA ILE A 41 -4.75 -2.63 3.81
C ILE A 41 -5.34 -2.16 5.14
N LYS A 42 -4.55 -1.37 5.87
CA LYS A 42 -5.00 -0.65 7.08
C LYS A 42 -4.75 0.85 6.91
N ARG A 43 -5.50 1.65 7.66
CA ARG A 43 -5.24 3.08 7.87
C ARG A 43 -5.05 3.31 9.35
N LEU A 44 -3.92 3.91 9.72
CA LEU A 44 -3.57 4.28 11.09
C LEU A 44 -3.48 5.79 11.18
N THR A 45 -4.17 6.39 12.16
CA THR A 45 -3.95 7.77 12.59
C THR A 45 -3.46 7.76 14.03
N LEU A 46 -2.49 8.62 14.35
CA LEU A 46 -1.92 8.77 15.69
C LEU A 46 -1.91 10.25 16.07
N ALA A 47 -2.58 10.60 17.16
CA ALA A 47 -2.47 11.94 17.76
C ALA A 47 -1.04 12.22 18.25
N PRO A 48 -0.65 13.50 18.51
CA PRO A 48 0.65 13.84 19.08
C PRO A 48 0.97 13.05 20.33
N GLY A 49 2.16 12.43 20.35
CA GLY A 49 2.63 11.58 21.44
C GLY A 49 1.97 10.21 21.56
N ALA A 50 1.02 9.89 20.68
CA ALA A 50 0.48 8.54 20.59
C ALA A 50 1.40 7.63 19.76
N PHE A 51 1.34 6.34 20.02
CA PHE A 51 2.08 5.33 19.28
C PHE A 51 1.29 4.04 19.12
N ARG A 52 1.48 3.38 17.98
CA ARG A 52 1.11 1.98 17.79
C ARG A 52 2.08 1.14 18.64
N GLU A 53 1.55 0.37 19.61
CA GLU A 53 2.40 -0.41 20.52
C GLU A 53 3.36 -1.33 19.77
N PRO A 54 4.51 -1.70 20.37
CA PRO A 54 5.37 -2.74 19.81
C PRO A 54 4.56 -4.00 19.49
N HIS A 55 4.63 -4.48 18.25
CA HIS A 55 3.84 -5.58 17.73
C HIS A 55 4.55 -6.24 16.54
N TRP A 56 4.05 -7.39 16.11
CA TRP A 56 4.53 -8.07 14.91
C TRP A 56 3.36 -8.74 14.17
N HIS A 57 3.57 -8.99 12.89
CA HIS A 57 2.62 -9.69 12.02
C HIS A 57 3.10 -11.13 11.80
N ALA A 58 2.30 -12.13 12.20
CA ALA A 58 2.73 -13.53 12.16
C ALA A 58 2.89 -14.09 10.74
N ASN A 59 2.11 -13.57 9.78
CA ASN A 59 1.95 -14.15 8.45
C ASN A 59 2.02 -13.13 7.31
N ALA A 60 2.45 -11.89 7.58
CA ALA A 60 2.42 -10.82 6.59
C ALA A 60 3.64 -9.91 6.68
N THR A 61 4.22 -9.57 5.55
CA THR A 61 5.10 -8.42 5.37
C THR A 61 4.24 -7.16 5.33
N GLU A 62 4.71 -6.07 5.96
CA GLU A 62 4.09 -4.75 5.95
C GLU A 62 4.89 -3.80 5.06
N LEU A 63 4.19 -3.02 4.21
CA LEU A 63 4.74 -1.89 3.47
C LEU A 63 3.87 -0.66 3.73
N THR A 64 4.42 0.32 4.42
CA THR A 64 3.70 1.49 4.90
C THR A 64 4.15 2.76 4.22
N TYR A 65 3.17 3.59 3.83
CA TYR A 65 3.37 4.94 3.31
C TYR A 65 2.84 5.96 4.33
N CYS A 66 3.67 6.95 4.68
CA CYS A 66 3.28 8.07 5.53
C CYS A 66 2.57 9.13 4.68
N THR A 67 1.27 9.35 4.93
CA THR A 67 0.47 10.34 4.20
C THR A 67 0.57 11.73 4.81
N SER A 68 0.76 11.82 6.14
CA SER A 68 0.95 13.08 6.86
C SER A 68 1.66 12.89 8.19
N GLY A 69 2.23 13.98 8.72
CA GLY A 69 2.86 14.01 10.04
C GLY A 69 4.32 13.54 10.02
N ARG A 70 4.81 13.20 11.23
CA ARG A 70 6.20 12.77 11.47
C ARG A 70 6.24 11.70 12.54
N ALA A 71 6.94 10.61 12.28
CA ALA A 71 7.03 9.49 13.21
C ALA A 71 8.47 9.01 13.44
N LEU A 72 8.68 8.39 14.58
CA LEU A 72 9.79 7.50 14.88
C LEU A 72 9.29 6.05 14.69
N VAL A 73 9.99 5.30 13.88
CA VAL A 73 9.78 3.85 13.71
C VAL A 73 10.97 3.13 14.28
N SER A 74 10.74 2.09 15.08
CA SER A 74 11.81 1.23 15.59
C SER A 74 11.49 -0.23 15.26
N VAL A 75 12.50 -0.99 14.83
CA VAL A 75 12.37 -2.36 14.35
C VAL A 75 13.42 -3.24 15.05
N LEU A 76 12.99 -4.39 15.52
CA LEU A 76 13.84 -5.51 15.95
C LEU A 76 13.59 -6.68 15.01
N ASP A 77 14.49 -6.90 14.06
CA ASP A 77 14.32 -7.89 12.99
C ASP A 77 14.41 -9.35 13.48
N ASP A 78 15.53 -9.68 14.16
CA ASP A 78 15.85 -11.06 14.48
C ASP A 78 16.43 -11.23 15.90
N GLY A 79 16.09 -10.33 16.81
CA GLY A 79 16.56 -10.33 18.20
C GLY A 79 17.98 -9.79 18.40
N SER A 80 18.71 -9.51 17.33
CA SER A 80 20.07 -8.95 17.37
C SER A 80 20.23 -7.65 16.59
N ARG A 81 19.37 -7.39 15.61
CA ARG A 81 19.37 -6.18 14.79
C ARG A 81 18.23 -5.28 15.19
N PHE A 82 18.55 -4.25 15.93
CA PHE A 82 17.62 -3.19 16.32
C PHE A 82 18.02 -1.88 15.66
N SER A 83 17.07 -1.24 15.02
CA SER A 83 17.24 0.08 14.41
C SER A 83 16.05 0.98 14.67
N SER A 84 16.28 2.29 14.53
CA SER A 84 15.24 3.30 14.59
C SER A 84 15.51 4.34 13.51
N PHE A 85 14.45 4.84 12.90
CA PHE A 85 14.54 5.85 11.84
C PHE A 85 13.31 6.77 11.87
N LEU A 86 13.50 7.96 11.31
CA LEU A 86 12.45 8.96 11.20
C LEU A 86 11.72 8.79 9.87
N VAL A 87 10.40 8.99 9.89
CA VAL A 87 9.54 8.96 8.70
C VAL A 87 8.69 10.21 8.67
N THR A 88 8.60 10.84 7.49
CA THR A 88 7.75 12.00 7.23
C THR A 88 6.83 11.76 6.03
N ALA A 89 5.89 12.69 5.80
CA ALA A 89 4.96 12.58 4.67
C ALA A 89 5.68 12.36 3.33
N GLY A 90 5.24 11.37 2.55
CA GLY A 90 5.85 10.97 1.28
C GLY A 90 6.99 9.96 1.41
N GLU A 91 7.24 9.45 2.60
CA GLU A 91 8.23 8.41 2.87
C GLU A 91 7.56 7.09 3.25
N MET A 92 8.31 6.02 3.15
CA MET A 92 7.85 4.66 3.35
C MET A 92 8.75 3.89 4.29
N PHE A 93 8.19 2.86 4.91
CA PHE A 93 8.96 1.84 5.61
C PHE A 93 8.41 0.44 5.32
N HIS A 94 9.27 -0.54 5.51
CA HIS A 94 9.01 -1.96 5.25
C HIS A 94 9.36 -2.77 6.50
N ILE A 95 8.47 -3.70 6.87
CA ILE A 95 8.64 -4.59 8.03
C ILE A 95 8.43 -6.02 7.57
N ASP A 96 9.42 -6.87 7.83
CA ASP A 96 9.32 -8.29 7.56
C ASP A 96 8.32 -8.99 8.50
N SER A 97 7.73 -10.08 8.02
CA SER A 97 6.88 -10.95 8.86
C SER A 97 7.65 -11.40 10.10
N GLY A 98 7.05 -11.25 11.27
CA GLY A 98 7.62 -11.60 12.57
C GLY A 98 8.53 -10.54 13.20
N ALA A 99 8.95 -9.51 12.49
CA ALA A 99 9.79 -8.44 13.05
C ALA A 99 8.99 -7.58 14.04
N LEU A 100 9.52 -7.42 15.25
CA LEU A 100 8.90 -6.59 16.29
C LEU A 100 9.15 -5.12 15.95
N HIS A 101 8.07 -4.32 15.87
CA HIS A 101 8.19 -2.90 15.52
C HIS A 101 7.14 -2.03 16.20
N HIS A 102 7.41 -0.73 16.29
CA HIS A 102 6.42 0.26 16.70
C HIS A 102 6.52 1.53 15.85
N VAL A 103 5.43 2.29 15.82
CA VAL A 103 5.33 3.58 15.13
C VAL A 103 4.85 4.62 16.12
N GLU A 104 5.63 5.67 16.35
CA GLU A 104 5.35 6.72 17.33
C GLU A 104 5.22 8.07 16.64
N ASN A 105 4.09 8.77 16.85
CA ASN A 105 3.96 10.16 16.41
C ASN A 105 4.82 11.08 17.29
N ILE A 106 5.85 11.67 16.69
CA ILE A 106 6.77 12.62 17.33
C ILE A 106 6.56 14.06 16.86
N GLY A 107 5.50 14.31 16.09
CA GLY A 107 5.10 15.63 15.61
C GLY A 107 4.06 16.30 16.52
N ASP A 108 3.72 17.55 16.17
CA ASP A 108 2.74 18.37 16.87
C ASP A 108 1.32 18.25 16.28
N THR A 109 1.17 17.52 15.20
CA THR A 109 -0.08 17.23 14.51
C THR A 109 -0.28 15.74 14.36
N ASP A 110 -1.50 15.32 14.00
CA ASP A 110 -1.78 13.92 13.71
C ASP A 110 -0.85 13.38 12.63
N ALA A 111 -0.35 12.18 12.84
CA ALA A 111 0.36 11.41 11.83
C ALA A 111 -0.58 10.35 11.24
N GLU A 112 -0.55 10.22 9.91
CA GLU A 112 -1.41 9.28 9.21
C GLU A 112 -0.60 8.38 8.28
N PHE A 113 -0.98 7.10 8.26
CA PHE A 113 -0.30 6.05 7.50
C PHE A 113 -1.31 5.18 6.76
N VAL A 114 -0.93 4.77 5.55
CA VAL A 114 -1.58 3.71 4.79
C VAL A 114 -0.62 2.51 4.78
N LEU A 115 -1.09 1.39 5.32
CA LEU A 115 -0.30 0.18 5.56
C LEU A 115 -0.84 -0.96 4.68
N ALA A 116 -0.08 -1.40 3.70
CA ALA A 116 -0.38 -2.58 2.90
C ALA A 116 0.31 -3.81 3.48
N PHE A 117 -0.40 -4.93 3.49
CA PHE A 117 0.10 -6.21 3.99
C PHE A 117 0.13 -7.23 2.86
N ARG A 118 1.21 -8.01 2.80
CA ARG A 118 1.38 -9.12 1.85
C ARG A 118 0.67 -10.37 2.35
N HIS A 119 -0.60 -10.24 2.70
CA HIS A 119 -1.57 -11.29 3.05
C HIS A 119 -2.98 -10.68 3.07
N GLU A 120 -4.00 -11.41 2.63
CA GLU A 120 -5.39 -10.93 2.65
C GLU A 120 -6.02 -10.93 4.03
N ARG A 121 -5.41 -11.64 5.02
CA ARG A 121 -5.81 -11.71 6.45
C ARG A 121 -4.58 -11.68 7.32
N PRO A 122 -3.97 -10.51 7.58
CA PRO A 122 -2.81 -10.39 8.45
C PRO A 122 -3.18 -10.65 9.91
N GLU A 123 -2.30 -11.38 10.60
CA GLU A 123 -2.45 -11.72 12.01
C GLU A 123 -1.45 -10.93 12.86
N ASP A 124 -1.95 -10.19 13.85
CA ASP A 124 -1.15 -9.29 14.69
C ASP A 124 -0.99 -9.83 16.11
N PHE A 125 0.22 -9.74 16.67
CA PHE A 125 0.52 -9.92 18.09
C PHE A 125 1.04 -8.62 18.69
N GLY A 126 0.36 -8.08 19.70
CA GLY A 126 0.84 -6.93 20.47
C GLY A 126 1.73 -7.39 21.64
N LEU A 127 2.81 -6.63 21.90
CA LEU A 127 3.74 -6.94 22.99
C LEU A 127 3.06 -6.92 24.36
N SER A 128 2.11 -5.98 24.57
CA SER A 128 1.37 -5.91 25.85
C SER A 128 0.56 -7.18 26.12
N ALA A 129 -0.03 -7.77 25.09
CA ALA A 129 -0.76 -9.03 25.20
C ALA A 129 0.18 -10.23 25.38
N ALA A 130 1.28 -10.27 24.63
CA ALA A 130 2.27 -11.36 24.72
C ALA A 130 2.92 -11.44 26.10
N VAL A 131 3.34 -10.28 26.66
CA VAL A 131 3.88 -10.20 28.02
C VAL A 131 2.78 -10.49 29.06
N GLY A 132 1.57 -9.96 28.85
CA GLY A 132 0.42 -10.19 29.73
C GLY A 132 -0.01 -11.67 29.84
N ALA A 133 0.31 -12.50 28.84
CA ALA A 133 0.06 -13.92 28.84
C ALA A 133 1.04 -14.73 29.73
N MET A 134 2.21 -14.16 30.09
CA MET A 134 3.24 -14.86 30.86
C MET A 134 3.02 -14.70 32.36
N THR A 135 3.41 -15.69 33.14
CA THR A 135 3.36 -15.61 34.61
C THR A 135 4.50 -14.76 35.16
N ASP A 136 4.34 -14.19 36.38
CA ASP A 136 5.39 -13.44 37.06
C ASP A 136 6.68 -14.25 37.22
N ALA A 137 6.56 -15.54 37.49
CA ALA A 137 7.71 -16.44 37.64
C ALA A 137 8.45 -16.64 36.30
N VAL A 138 7.72 -16.78 35.18
CA VAL A 138 8.34 -16.89 33.84
C VAL A 138 9.08 -15.61 33.49
N LEU A 139 8.47 -14.44 33.70
CA LEU A 139 9.11 -13.16 33.46
C LEU A 139 10.31 -12.95 34.39
N GLY A 140 10.15 -13.28 35.69
CA GLY A 140 11.24 -13.21 36.65
C GLY A 140 12.46 -14.05 36.26
N ASN A 141 12.23 -15.29 35.85
CA ASN A 141 13.30 -16.17 35.35
C ASN A 141 13.94 -15.67 34.04
N THR A 142 13.18 -15.00 33.18
CA THR A 142 13.67 -14.45 31.92
C THR A 142 14.69 -13.31 32.14
N TYR A 143 14.46 -12.49 33.19
CA TYR A 143 15.23 -11.28 33.44
C TYR A 143 16.13 -11.37 34.69
N ASP A 144 16.27 -12.54 35.30
CA ASP A 144 17.03 -12.77 36.54
C ASP A 144 16.55 -11.87 37.70
N LEU A 145 15.21 -11.69 37.81
CA LEU A 145 14.54 -10.87 38.83
C LEU A 145 13.56 -11.73 39.65
N PRO A 146 13.23 -11.31 40.86
CA PRO A 146 12.14 -11.92 41.61
C PRO A 146 10.80 -11.79 40.87
N ALA A 147 9.94 -12.82 40.94
CA ALA A 147 8.60 -12.80 40.34
C ALA A 147 7.78 -11.56 40.75
N ALA A 148 7.94 -11.08 42.00
CA ALA A 148 7.26 -9.89 42.50
C ALA A 148 7.59 -8.60 41.73
N ALA A 149 8.70 -8.53 41.02
CA ALA A 149 9.03 -7.38 40.16
C ALA A 149 8.04 -7.16 39.01
N PHE A 150 7.25 -8.18 38.68
CA PHE A 150 6.30 -8.17 37.58
C PHE A 150 4.83 -8.17 38.04
N ALA A 151 4.57 -8.08 39.35
CA ALA A 151 3.23 -8.16 39.93
C ALA A 151 2.24 -7.10 39.40
N ASP A 152 2.75 -5.89 39.08
CA ASP A 152 1.94 -4.77 38.58
C ASP A 152 1.74 -4.79 37.05
N ILE A 153 2.36 -5.73 36.33
CA ILE A 153 2.14 -5.85 34.89
C ILE A 153 0.72 -6.36 34.65
N ARG A 154 -0.02 -5.63 33.79
CA ARG A 154 -1.38 -6.01 33.40
C ARG A 154 -1.40 -7.41 32.79
N ARG A 155 -2.18 -8.29 33.40
CA ARG A 155 -2.45 -9.64 32.86
C ARG A 155 -3.63 -9.61 31.89
N SER A 156 -3.33 -9.53 30.60
CA SER A 156 -4.32 -9.53 29.53
C SER A 156 -3.71 -10.09 28.25
N THR A 157 -4.44 -10.95 27.56
CA THR A 157 -4.10 -11.43 26.22
C THR A 157 -4.67 -10.54 25.10
N THR A 158 -5.30 -9.43 25.47
CA THR A 158 -5.80 -8.43 24.52
C THR A 158 -4.80 -7.29 24.43
N ALA A 159 -4.27 -7.05 23.24
CA ALA A 159 -3.35 -5.94 22.92
C ALA A 159 -4.01 -4.57 23.17
N ARG A 160 -3.20 -3.59 23.57
CA ARG A 160 -3.67 -2.20 23.73
C ARG A 160 -3.90 -1.51 22.40
N LEU A 161 -3.21 -1.97 21.35
CA LEU A 161 -3.13 -1.41 20.01
C LEU A 161 -2.45 -0.05 19.97
N VAL A 162 -3.02 0.98 20.57
CA VAL A 162 -2.45 2.34 20.63
C VAL A 162 -2.32 2.78 22.09
N ALA A 163 -1.21 3.44 22.39
CA ALA A 163 -0.95 4.04 23.70
C ALA A 163 -0.33 5.43 23.52
N ARG A 164 -0.18 6.16 24.62
CA ARG A 164 0.50 7.46 24.68
C ARG A 164 1.77 7.32 25.51
N ARG A 165 2.89 7.89 25.02
CA ARG A 165 4.10 8.00 25.83
C ARG A 165 3.93 9.05 26.92
N ASP A 166 4.73 8.93 27.95
CA ASP A 166 4.91 9.95 28.95
C ASP A 166 6.13 10.82 28.61
N GLY A 167 5.96 12.15 28.62
CA GLY A 167 7.02 13.10 28.30
C GLY A 167 7.39 13.21 26.81
N GLU A 168 8.61 13.74 26.56
CA GLU A 168 9.15 13.96 25.22
C GLU A 168 9.60 12.66 24.55
N PRO A 169 9.63 12.60 23.20
CA PRO A 169 10.11 11.41 22.49
C PRO A 169 11.60 11.18 22.75
N ASP A 170 11.96 9.93 23.00
CA ASP A 170 13.36 9.50 23.06
C ASP A 170 13.81 9.11 21.64
N ILE A 171 14.45 10.07 20.94
CA ILE A 171 14.90 9.87 19.56
C ILE A 171 16.38 9.45 19.58
N PRO A 172 16.69 8.17 19.28
CA PRO A 172 18.09 7.73 19.24
C PRO A 172 18.89 8.51 18.18
N PRO A 173 20.16 8.86 18.45
CA PRO A 173 21.02 9.57 17.48
C PRO A 173 21.09 8.84 16.11
N GLY A 174 21.02 7.51 16.11
CA GLY A 174 21.00 6.69 14.90
C GLY A 174 19.79 6.90 13.99
N ALA A 175 18.68 7.37 14.55
CA ALA A 175 17.42 7.56 13.79
C ALA A 175 17.50 8.64 12.69
N HIS A 176 18.54 9.45 12.68
CA HIS A 176 18.78 10.47 11.64
C HIS A 176 19.59 9.96 10.45
N PHE A 177 20.03 8.72 10.45
CA PHE A 177 20.80 8.13 9.37
C PHE A 177 19.91 7.22 8.48
N GLY A 178 20.43 6.86 7.30
CA GLY A 178 19.74 5.94 6.40
C GLY A 178 19.57 4.55 7.03
N ASP A 179 18.43 3.94 6.83
CA ASP A 179 18.06 2.63 7.32
C ASP A 179 17.52 1.76 6.18
N PRO A 180 17.84 0.45 6.11
CA PRO A 180 17.32 -0.46 5.09
C PRO A 180 15.80 -0.56 5.05
N HIS A 181 15.14 -0.35 6.21
CA HIS A 181 13.68 -0.36 6.31
C HIS A 181 13.00 0.94 5.83
N HIS A 182 13.77 2.00 5.53
CA HIS A 182 13.25 3.32 5.19
C HIS A 182 13.52 3.68 3.72
N PHE A 183 12.54 4.29 3.05
CA PHE A 183 12.66 4.72 1.66
C PHE A 183 11.86 6.00 1.38
N ALA A 184 12.56 7.05 0.93
CA ALA A 184 11.96 8.33 0.58
C ALA A 184 11.44 8.31 -0.87
N VAL A 185 10.32 7.63 -1.12
CA VAL A 185 9.78 7.38 -2.47
C VAL A 185 9.45 8.68 -3.21
N GLU A 186 8.94 9.70 -2.53
CA GLU A 186 8.60 10.98 -3.17
C GLU A 186 9.81 11.86 -3.46
N ALA A 187 10.94 11.61 -2.82
CA ALA A 187 12.19 12.32 -3.06
C ALA A 187 13.00 11.74 -4.24
N MET A 188 12.68 10.52 -4.69
CA MET A 188 13.37 9.93 -5.83
C MET A 188 12.94 10.59 -7.16
N PRO A 189 13.83 10.70 -8.17
CA PRO A 189 13.41 11.00 -9.53
C PRO A 189 12.38 9.99 -10.03
N ALA A 190 11.33 10.44 -10.71
CA ALA A 190 10.33 9.51 -11.22
C ALA A 190 10.89 8.68 -12.40
N PRO A 191 10.91 7.34 -12.33
CA PRO A 191 11.32 6.50 -13.45
C PRO A 191 10.43 6.68 -14.69
N VAL A 192 9.17 7.03 -14.48
CA VAL A 192 8.25 7.47 -15.54
C VAL A 192 7.88 8.91 -15.26
N ASP A 193 8.21 9.79 -16.19
CA ASP A 193 7.91 11.21 -16.11
C ASP A 193 7.49 11.72 -17.48
N SER A 194 6.32 12.35 -17.56
CA SER A 194 5.72 12.88 -18.77
C SER A 194 4.94 14.16 -18.48
N PRO A 195 4.58 14.96 -19.49
CA PRO A 195 3.76 16.15 -19.29
C PRO A 195 2.40 15.87 -18.61
N VAL A 196 1.88 14.66 -18.77
CA VAL A 196 0.53 14.27 -18.30
C VAL A 196 0.54 13.37 -17.08
N GLY A 197 1.71 13.05 -16.52
CA GLY A 197 1.78 12.29 -15.28
C GLY A 197 3.15 11.70 -14.99
N SER A 198 3.29 11.13 -13.79
CA SER A 198 4.53 10.51 -13.34
C SER A 198 4.28 9.29 -12.47
N ALA A 199 5.23 8.36 -12.44
CA ALA A 199 5.24 7.23 -11.51
C ALA A 199 6.59 7.11 -10.82
N ARG A 200 6.57 7.13 -9.49
CA ARG A 200 7.69 6.76 -8.61
C ARG A 200 7.45 5.35 -8.11
N THR A 201 8.52 4.60 -7.87
CA THR A 201 8.36 3.17 -7.62
C THR A 201 9.22 2.70 -6.46
N ALA A 202 8.59 2.26 -5.39
CA ALA A 202 9.22 1.46 -4.34
C ALA A 202 9.17 -0.01 -4.75
N ARG A 203 10.23 -0.49 -5.39
CA ARG A 203 10.36 -1.88 -5.87
C ARG A 203 11.79 -2.36 -5.68
N ARG A 204 11.98 -3.67 -5.72
CA ARG A 204 13.28 -4.31 -5.39
C ARG A 204 14.49 -3.70 -6.08
N GLN A 205 14.35 -3.20 -7.31
CA GLN A 205 15.46 -2.56 -8.05
C GLN A 205 15.95 -1.27 -7.40
N PHE A 206 15.10 -0.54 -6.70
CA PHE A 206 15.42 0.70 -6.02
C PHE A 206 15.52 0.55 -4.51
N TRP A 207 14.80 -0.42 -3.95
CA TRP A 207 14.77 -0.73 -2.53
C TRP A 207 14.94 -2.24 -2.31
N PRO A 208 16.19 -2.74 -2.19
CA PRO A 208 16.49 -4.18 -2.13
C PRO A 208 15.84 -4.96 -0.97
N ALA A 209 15.40 -4.28 0.09
CA ALA A 209 14.68 -4.90 1.20
C ALA A 209 13.34 -5.51 0.77
N LEU A 210 12.72 -5.03 -0.32
CA LEU A 210 11.45 -5.56 -0.81
C LEU A 210 11.64 -6.90 -1.51
N HIS A 211 11.02 -7.97 -1.00
CA HIS A 211 11.12 -9.32 -1.59
C HIS A 211 9.78 -9.93 -2.03
N ASP A 212 8.66 -9.43 -1.59
CA ASP A 212 7.33 -9.99 -1.89
C ASP A 212 6.22 -8.96 -2.12
N ILE A 213 6.52 -7.67 -1.93
CA ILE A 213 5.61 -6.54 -2.08
C ILE A 213 6.32 -5.37 -2.76
N SER A 214 5.57 -4.49 -3.42
CA SER A 214 6.07 -3.22 -3.98
C SER A 214 4.96 -2.18 -4.07
N MET A 215 5.32 -0.92 -4.37
CA MET A 215 4.36 0.16 -4.51
C MET A 215 4.75 1.13 -5.62
N TYR A 216 3.75 1.64 -6.34
CA TYR A 216 3.87 2.79 -7.24
C TYR A 216 3.11 3.99 -6.69
N SER A 217 3.80 5.12 -6.56
CA SER A 217 3.18 6.42 -6.39
C SER A 217 2.89 6.98 -7.79
N LEU A 218 1.66 6.79 -8.26
CA LEU A 218 1.21 7.17 -9.60
C LEU A 218 0.44 8.48 -9.53
N ARG A 219 0.88 9.47 -10.31
CA ARG A 219 0.18 10.73 -10.50
C ARG A 219 -0.20 10.89 -11.96
N VAL A 220 -1.49 11.09 -12.22
CA VAL A 220 -2.02 11.34 -13.58
C VAL A 220 -2.82 12.62 -13.55
N ARG A 221 -2.63 13.47 -14.55
CA ARG A 221 -3.37 14.73 -14.75
C ARG A 221 -4.66 14.46 -15.54
N GLU A 222 -5.57 15.45 -15.56
CA GLU A 222 -6.85 15.35 -16.28
C GLU A 222 -6.70 15.11 -17.79
N ASP A 223 -5.58 15.55 -18.38
CA ASP A 223 -5.20 15.33 -19.78
C ASP A 223 -4.39 14.05 -20.01
N GLY A 224 -4.25 13.22 -18.97
CA GLY A 224 -3.55 11.95 -19.00
C GLY A 224 -4.46 10.74 -18.73
N MET A 225 -3.93 9.56 -19.00
CA MET A 225 -4.57 8.28 -18.74
C MET A 225 -3.49 7.23 -18.45
N ARG A 226 -3.71 6.36 -17.46
CA ARG A 226 -2.98 5.10 -17.38
C ARG A 226 -3.54 4.21 -18.47
N GLU A 227 -2.72 3.87 -19.47
CA GLU A 227 -3.20 3.09 -20.63
C GLU A 227 -3.80 1.75 -20.22
N PRO A 228 -4.70 1.16 -21.04
CA PRO A 228 -5.14 -0.20 -20.83
C PRO A 228 -3.96 -1.17 -20.79
N HIS A 229 -3.94 -2.01 -19.75
CA HIS A 229 -2.85 -2.94 -19.47
C HIS A 229 -3.31 -4.05 -18.53
N TRP A 230 -2.45 -5.03 -18.29
CA TRP A 230 -2.61 -6.03 -17.25
C TRP A 230 -1.26 -6.40 -16.63
N HIS A 231 -1.30 -6.94 -15.43
CA HIS A 231 -0.12 -7.45 -14.72
C HIS A 231 -0.11 -8.98 -14.81
N PRO A 232 0.83 -9.62 -15.54
CA PRO A 232 0.75 -11.07 -15.85
C PRO A 232 0.70 -11.98 -14.63
N VAL A 233 1.44 -11.63 -13.57
CA VAL A 233 1.60 -12.47 -12.37
C VAL A 233 1.29 -11.74 -11.06
N THR A 234 0.76 -10.52 -11.13
CA THR A 234 0.65 -9.60 -10.00
C THR A 234 -0.80 -9.17 -9.82
N ALA A 235 -1.30 -9.21 -8.59
CA ALA A 235 -2.51 -8.48 -8.22
C ALA A 235 -2.15 -7.02 -7.90
N GLU A 236 -3.08 -6.12 -8.16
CA GLU A 236 -2.96 -4.69 -7.89
C GLU A 236 -4.01 -4.26 -6.87
N MET A 237 -3.58 -3.55 -5.82
CA MET A 237 -4.44 -2.89 -4.85
C MET A 237 -4.08 -1.42 -4.79
N GLY A 238 -4.96 -0.53 -5.22
CA GLY A 238 -4.70 0.90 -5.21
C GLY A 238 -5.52 1.63 -4.15
N TYR A 239 -4.88 2.58 -3.48
CA TYR A 239 -5.50 3.55 -2.59
C TYR A 239 -5.49 4.93 -3.24
N VAL A 240 -6.64 5.60 -3.28
CA VAL A 240 -6.74 6.97 -3.80
C VAL A 240 -6.32 7.94 -2.69
N HIS A 241 -5.09 8.44 -2.81
CA HIS A 241 -4.55 9.41 -1.85
C HIS A 241 -5.10 10.83 -2.11
N GLN A 242 -5.34 11.19 -3.38
CA GLN A 242 -5.92 12.49 -3.74
C GLN A 242 -6.65 12.42 -5.07
N GLY A 243 -7.78 13.11 -5.18
CA GLY A 243 -8.52 13.27 -6.43
C GLY A 243 -9.49 12.13 -6.69
N SER A 244 -9.86 11.96 -7.96
CA SER A 244 -10.84 10.98 -8.41
C SER A 244 -10.47 10.41 -9.77
N ALA A 245 -10.78 9.14 -10.00
CA ALA A 245 -10.54 8.46 -11.27
C ALA A 245 -11.68 7.52 -11.63
N ARG A 246 -11.87 7.30 -12.94
CA ARG A 246 -12.71 6.25 -13.49
C ARG A 246 -11.83 5.07 -13.87
N MET A 247 -12.25 3.88 -13.48
CA MET A 247 -11.60 2.63 -13.84
C MET A 247 -12.58 1.74 -14.61
N THR A 248 -12.05 0.99 -15.57
CA THR A 248 -12.77 -0.11 -16.21
C THR A 248 -11.91 -1.36 -16.13
N ILE A 249 -12.50 -2.46 -15.67
CA ILE A 249 -11.87 -3.77 -15.54
C ILE A 249 -12.69 -4.76 -16.36
N MET A 250 -12.01 -5.70 -17.05
CA MET A 250 -12.64 -6.83 -17.71
C MET A 250 -12.29 -8.12 -16.99
N ASP A 251 -13.29 -8.94 -16.71
CA ASP A 251 -13.09 -10.27 -16.15
C ASP A 251 -12.90 -11.35 -17.26
N PRO A 252 -12.50 -12.60 -16.91
CA PRO A 252 -12.30 -13.67 -17.89
C PRO A 252 -13.57 -14.13 -18.61
N ASP A 253 -14.75 -13.83 -18.05
CA ASP A 253 -16.06 -14.15 -18.66
C ASP A 253 -16.50 -13.06 -19.64
N GLY A 254 -15.69 -11.98 -19.80
CA GLY A 254 -15.95 -10.87 -20.71
C GLY A 254 -16.87 -9.80 -20.12
N ASN A 255 -17.17 -9.84 -18.82
CA ASN A 255 -17.93 -8.77 -18.19
C ASN A 255 -17.05 -7.54 -17.95
N LEU A 256 -17.64 -6.36 -18.15
CA LEU A 256 -16.99 -5.09 -17.89
C LEU A 256 -17.56 -4.47 -16.60
N ASP A 257 -16.69 -4.10 -15.70
CA ASP A 257 -17.04 -3.27 -14.52
C ASP A 257 -16.37 -1.90 -14.66
N THR A 258 -17.19 -0.85 -14.79
CA THR A 258 -16.74 0.54 -14.86
C THR A 258 -17.28 1.30 -13.66
N TYR A 259 -16.38 1.86 -12.88
CA TYR A 259 -16.68 2.54 -11.63
C TYR A 259 -15.76 3.74 -11.41
N THR A 260 -16.18 4.66 -10.54
CA THR A 260 -15.36 5.77 -10.06
C THR A 260 -14.73 5.39 -8.72
N VAL A 261 -13.48 5.79 -8.53
CA VAL A 261 -12.77 5.72 -7.24
C VAL A 261 -12.44 7.13 -6.78
N ASN A 262 -12.66 7.39 -5.50
CA ASN A 262 -12.50 8.69 -4.87
C ASN A 262 -11.47 8.64 -3.74
N GLU A 263 -11.03 9.81 -3.28
CA GLU A 263 -10.11 9.92 -2.15
C GLU A 263 -10.59 9.09 -0.94
N GLY A 264 -9.67 8.32 -0.36
CA GLY A 264 -9.95 7.39 0.74
C GLY A 264 -10.51 6.03 0.32
N GLU A 265 -10.76 5.81 -0.96
CA GLU A 265 -11.22 4.51 -1.46
C GLU A 265 -10.05 3.63 -1.90
N VAL A 266 -10.29 2.32 -1.81
CA VAL A 266 -9.39 1.25 -2.23
C VAL A 266 -10.05 0.49 -3.35
N TYR A 267 -9.30 0.22 -4.41
CA TYR A 267 -9.71 -0.70 -5.46
C TYR A 267 -8.79 -1.92 -5.53
N PHE A 268 -9.30 -3.00 -6.09
CA PHE A 268 -8.52 -4.23 -6.30
C PHE A 268 -8.71 -4.79 -7.70
N VAL A 269 -7.59 -5.10 -8.36
CA VAL A 269 -7.53 -5.73 -9.67
C VAL A 269 -6.88 -7.11 -9.53
N PRO A 270 -7.61 -8.20 -9.80
CA PRO A 270 -7.04 -9.54 -9.82
C PRO A 270 -5.93 -9.67 -10.88
N ARG A 271 -5.06 -10.67 -10.70
CA ARG A 271 -3.96 -10.95 -11.62
C ARG A 271 -4.46 -11.14 -13.07
N ALA A 272 -3.76 -10.51 -14.01
CA ALA A 272 -3.99 -10.58 -15.44
C ALA A 272 -5.35 -10.00 -15.92
N TYR A 273 -6.11 -9.28 -15.08
CA TYR A 273 -7.32 -8.61 -15.52
C TYR A 273 -6.95 -7.31 -16.26
N PRO A 274 -7.38 -7.15 -17.53
CA PRO A 274 -7.18 -5.90 -18.26
C PRO A 274 -7.95 -4.75 -17.58
N HIS A 275 -7.27 -3.62 -17.41
CA HIS A 275 -7.87 -2.42 -16.82
C HIS A 275 -7.19 -1.15 -17.29
N HIS A 276 -7.83 0.00 -17.09
CA HIS A 276 -7.25 1.33 -17.32
C HIS A 276 -7.79 2.34 -16.31
N ILE A 277 -7.12 3.49 -16.20
CA ILE A 277 -7.45 4.53 -15.24
C ILE A 277 -7.48 5.89 -15.96
N GLU A 278 -8.60 6.61 -15.85
CA GLU A 278 -8.80 7.96 -16.36
C GLU A 278 -9.13 8.92 -15.22
N VAL A 279 -8.56 10.11 -15.25
CA VAL A 279 -8.89 11.15 -14.27
C VAL A 279 -10.27 11.70 -14.57
N VAL A 280 -11.13 11.84 -13.55
CA VAL A 280 -12.48 12.39 -13.64
C VAL A 280 -12.70 13.36 -12.49
N ASP A 281 -13.48 14.42 -12.74
CA ASP A 281 -13.94 15.38 -11.72
C ASP A 281 -12.83 16.01 -10.85
N ALA A 282 -11.57 15.94 -11.31
CA ALA A 282 -10.40 16.46 -10.61
C ALA A 282 -9.30 16.86 -11.60
N PRO A 283 -8.45 17.84 -11.29
CA PRO A 283 -7.32 18.23 -12.16
C PRO A 283 -6.22 17.16 -12.22
N ARG A 284 -6.21 16.24 -11.25
CA ARG A 284 -5.27 15.12 -11.16
C ARG A 284 -5.76 14.06 -10.18
N VAL A 285 -5.23 12.86 -10.30
CA VAL A 285 -5.33 11.80 -9.29
C VAL A 285 -3.93 11.43 -8.80
N HIS A 286 -3.80 11.13 -7.52
CA HIS A 286 -2.63 10.51 -6.90
C HIS A 286 -3.03 9.18 -6.28
N LEU A 287 -2.49 8.10 -6.81
CA LEU A 287 -2.74 6.73 -6.38
C LEU A 287 -1.49 6.15 -5.72
N LEU A 288 -1.67 5.45 -4.61
CA LEU A 288 -0.69 4.55 -4.01
C LEU A 288 -1.09 3.13 -4.40
N ILE A 289 -0.33 2.52 -5.30
CA ILE A 289 -0.68 1.24 -5.91
C ILE A 289 0.26 0.17 -5.39
N PHE A 290 -0.26 -0.75 -4.58
CA PHE A 290 0.48 -1.86 -3.98
C PHE A 290 0.34 -3.13 -4.83
N PHE A 291 1.42 -3.87 -4.95
CA PHE A 291 1.51 -5.10 -5.72
C PHE A 291 1.99 -6.26 -4.84
N ASP A 292 1.46 -7.45 -5.08
CA ASP A 292 1.82 -8.66 -4.35
C ASP A 292 3.11 -9.34 -4.88
N GLN A 293 3.98 -8.55 -5.54
CA GLN A 293 5.29 -8.95 -6.05
C GLN A 293 6.31 -7.82 -5.85
N PRO A 294 7.59 -8.13 -5.66
CA PRO A 294 8.64 -7.13 -5.44
C PRO A 294 8.98 -6.32 -6.70
N THR A 295 8.58 -6.82 -7.86
CA THR A 295 8.77 -6.20 -9.17
C THR A 295 7.58 -6.54 -10.04
N PRO A 296 6.55 -5.68 -10.10
CA PRO A 296 5.43 -5.89 -10.99
C PRO A 296 5.89 -5.74 -12.45
N ALA A 297 5.33 -6.58 -13.31
CA ALA A 297 5.47 -6.48 -14.76
C ALA A 297 4.17 -5.94 -15.34
N ASP A 298 4.27 -5.15 -16.40
CA ASP A 298 3.15 -4.61 -17.14
C ASP A 298 3.17 -5.14 -18.58
N ILE A 299 1.99 -5.41 -19.14
CA ILE A 299 1.78 -5.58 -20.57
C ILE A 299 0.71 -4.57 -20.98
N GLY A 300 1.14 -3.47 -21.60
CA GLY A 300 0.26 -2.43 -22.10
C GLY A 300 -0.29 -2.76 -23.51
N TYR A 301 -1.40 -2.14 -23.84
CA TYR A 301 -2.04 -2.34 -25.14
C TYR A 301 -1.17 -1.79 -26.29
N ARG A 302 -0.40 -0.74 -26.06
CA ARG A 302 0.49 -0.21 -27.10
C ARG A 302 1.57 -1.20 -27.48
N ALA A 303 2.26 -1.82 -26.52
CA ALA A 303 3.28 -2.82 -26.79
C ALA A 303 2.65 -4.13 -27.32
N SER A 304 1.51 -4.57 -26.79
CA SER A 304 0.85 -5.79 -27.27
C SER A 304 0.43 -5.70 -28.72
N MET A 305 -0.10 -4.56 -29.18
CA MET A 305 -0.42 -4.33 -30.59
C MET A 305 0.83 -4.23 -31.49
N SER A 306 1.97 -3.80 -30.93
CA SER A 306 3.24 -3.75 -31.66
C SER A 306 3.94 -5.12 -31.76
N ALA A 307 3.60 -6.07 -30.88
CA ALA A 307 4.24 -7.39 -30.81
C ALA A 307 3.82 -8.33 -31.95
N TYR A 308 2.66 -8.11 -32.55
CA TYR A 308 2.07 -9.00 -33.56
C TYR A 308 2.10 -8.37 -34.96
N SER A 309 2.14 -9.26 -36.00
CA SER A 309 2.06 -8.78 -37.38
C SER A 309 0.67 -8.19 -37.66
N ARG A 310 0.60 -7.22 -38.58
CA ARG A 310 -0.67 -6.64 -39.02
C ARG A 310 -1.64 -7.69 -39.55
N LYS A 311 -1.16 -8.79 -40.18
CA LYS A 311 -2.00 -9.90 -40.66
C LYS A 311 -2.68 -10.65 -39.51
N VAL A 312 -1.95 -10.87 -38.40
CA VAL A 312 -2.52 -11.50 -37.20
C VAL A 312 -3.55 -10.59 -36.56
N LEU A 313 -3.23 -9.30 -36.41
CA LEU A 313 -4.14 -8.30 -35.81
C LEU A 313 -5.42 -8.14 -36.65
N ALA A 314 -5.30 -8.03 -37.98
CA ALA A 314 -6.44 -7.94 -38.88
C ALA A 314 -7.38 -9.14 -38.73
N ALA A 315 -6.82 -10.36 -38.72
CA ALA A 315 -7.59 -11.60 -38.53
C ALA A 315 -8.23 -11.65 -37.11
N THR A 316 -7.51 -11.23 -36.07
CA THR A 316 -8.03 -11.20 -34.70
C THR A 316 -9.24 -10.27 -34.56
N PHE A 317 -9.22 -9.12 -35.23
CA PHE A 317 -10.31 -8.14 -35.17
C PHE A 317 -11.38 -8.33 -36.28
N GLY A 318 -11.25 -9.35 -37.11
CA GLY A 318 -12.17 -9.61 -38.21
C GLY A 318 -12.21 -8.50 -39.25
N LYS A 319 -11.06 -7.85 -39.50
CA LYS A 319 -10.88 -6.73 -40.41
C LYS A 319 -10.06 -7.14 -41.65
N ALA A 320 -10.27 -6.46 -42.75
CA ALA A 320 -9.32 -6.50 -43.88
C ALA A 320 -8.03 -5.75 -43.48
N LEU A 321 -6.91 -6.08 -44.07
CA LEU A 321 -5.61 -5.55 -43.72
C LEU A 321 -5.51 -4.01 -43.91
N ASP A 322 -6.19 -3.51 -44.92
CA ASP A 322 -6.28 -2.08 -45.26
C ASP A 322 -7.29 -1.30 -44.43
N GLU A 323 -8.20 -2.01 -43.73
CA GLU A 323 -9.13 -1.40 -42.76
C GLU A 323 -8.53 -1.26 -41.37
N LEU A 324 -7.39 -1.91 -41.10
CA LEU A 324 -6.73 -1.83 -39.81
C LEU A 324 -5.99 -0.47 -39.66
N PRO A 325 -6.24 0.32 -38.60
CA PRO A 325 -5.55 1.57 -38.43
C PRO A 325 -4.03 1.39 -38.35
N GLU A 326 -3.28 2.42 -38.74
CA GLU A 326 -1.84 2.43 -38.56
C GLU A 326 -1.51 2.72 -37.10
N LEU A 327 -1.22 1.65 -36.36
CA LEU A 327 -0.84 1.78 -34.96
C LEU A 327 0.62 2.20 -34.83
N PRO A 328 0.96 3.16 -33.97
CA PRO A 328 2.34 3.57 -33.76
C PRO A 328 3.14 2.41 -33.15
N PHE A 329 4.31 2.11 -33.72
CA PHE A 329 5.22 1.15 -33.11
C PHE A 329 5.72 1.65 -31.76
N THR A 330 5.57 0.83 -30.71
CA THR A 330 5.96 1.17 -29.35
C THR A 330 6.80 0.01 -28.78
N PRO A 331 8.14 0.16 -28.70
CA PRO A 331 9.03 -0.90 -28.22
C PRO A 331 8.97 -1.12 -26.71
N ALA A 332 8.47 -0.12 -25.96
CA ALA A 332 8.27 -0.17 -24.51
C ALA A 332 6.98 0.58 -24.18
N ASP A 333 6.20 0.04 -23.24
CA ASP A 333 4.96 0.69 -22.81
C ASP A 333 5.25 2.03 -22.11
N PRO A 334 4.56 3.11 -22.49
CA PRO A 334 4.76 4.42 -21.88
C PRO A 334 4.17 4.55 -20.49
N LEU A 335 3.37 3.57 -20.03
CA LEU A 335 2.58 3.56 -18.79
C LEU A 335 1.48 4.63 -18.79
N ILE A 336 1.85 5.89 -19.00
CA ILE A 336 0.94 7.04 -18.98
C ILE A 336 0.91 7.64 -20.38
N VAL A 337 -0.29 7.82 -20.92
CA VAL A 337 -0.52 8.38 -22.25
C VAL A 337 -1.38 9.63 -22.18
N THR A 338 -1.25 10.51 -23.18
CA THR A 338 -2.12 11.68 -23.33
C THR A 338 -3.54 11.25 -23.73
N ARG A 339 -4.53 11.79 -23.06
CA ARG A 339 -5.94 11.62 -23.41
C ARG A 339 -6.34 12.68 -24.45
N ASN A 340 -6.39 12.29 -25.71
CA ASN A 340 -6.73 13.19 -26.82
C ASN A 340 -8.24 13.20 -27.15
N ASN A 341 -9.00 12.26 -26.59
CA ASN A 341 -10.44 12.16 -26.80
C ASN A 341 -11.18 12.45 -25.48
N PRO A 342 -12.46 12.88 -25.56
CA PRO A 342 -13.27 13.05 -24.35
C PRO A 342 -13.48 11.71 -23.65
N LEU A 343 -13.87 11.78 -22.38
CA LEU A 343 -14.34 10.60 -21.64
C LEU A 343 -15.59 10.05 -22.32
N ASP A 344 -15.67 8.75 -22.43
CA ASP A 344 -16.91 8.08 -22.84
C ASP A 344 -18.00 8.36 -21.78
N PRO A 345 -19.27 8.53 -22.22
CA PRO A 345 -20.39 8.84 -21.32
C PRO A 345 -20.70 7.74 -20.29
#